data_2bd1b1747579caf14fd7aca02945520f
#
_entry.id   2bd1b1747579caf14fd7aca02945520f
#
_cell.length_a   1.000
_cell.length_b   1.000
_cell.length_c   1.000
_cell.angle_alpha   90.00
_cell.angle_beta   90.00
_cell.angle_gamma   90.00
#
_symmetry.space_group_name_H-M   'P 1'
#
loop_
_entity.id
_entity.type
_entity.pdbx_description
1 polymer ?
#
loop_
_entity_poly.entity_id
_entity_poly.type
_entity_poly.pdbx_seq_one_letter_code
_entity_poly.pdbx_strand_id
1 'polypeptide(L)'
;MEMTQQIIQALHAKYQADKLVVQTNITNYFNNSVGVGEHPDIITECDKLIDNLAAIDGKIQVLEDIVSSINKAADNSESSNNRK
;
A
#
# COMPACT_ATOMS: atom_id res chain seq x y z
N MET A 1 -8.65 1.27 21.90
CA MET A 1 -7.47 0.69 21.31
C MET A 1 -7.77 -0.43 20.37
N GLU A 2 -8.68 -1.32 20.75
CA GLU A 2 -9.04 -2.40 19.83
C GLU A 2 -9.62 -1.89 18.54
N MET A 3 -10.47 -0.86 18.63
CA MET A 3 -11.05 -0.29 17.42
C MET A 3 -9.97 0.29 16.52
N THR A 4 -9.00 0.98 17.11
CA THR A 4 -7.90 1.54 16.31
C THR A 4 -7.13 0.44 15.62
N GLN A 5 -6.82 -0.65 16.33
CA GLN A 5 -6.10 -1.75 15.74
C GLN A 5 -6.90 -2.43 14.65
N GLN A 6 -8.21 -2.58 14.85
CA GLN A 6 -9.06 -3.19 13.85
C GLN A 6 -9.11 -2.35 12.58
N ILE A 7 -9.19 -1.02 12.73
CA ILE A 7 -9.20 -0.13 11.58
C ILE A 7 -7.89 -0.24 10.83
N ILE A 8 -6.78 -0.22 11.55
CA ILE A 8 -5.46 -0.33 10.93
C ILE A 8 -5.33 -1.65 10.17
N GLN A 9 -5.75 -2.76 10.79
CA GLN A 9 -5.67 -4.05 10.15
C GLN A 9 -6.53 -4.12 8.91
N ALA A 10 -7.73 -3.55 8.97
CA ALA A 10 -8.63 -3.54 7.83
C ALA A 10 -8.05 -2.72 6.67
N LEU A 11 -7.49 -1.56 6.98
CA LEU A 11 -6.86 -0.74 5.95
C LEU A 11 -5.66 -1.45 5.34
N HIS A 12 -4.84 -2.06 6.18
CA HIS A 12 -3.67 -2.77 5.69
C HIS A 12 -4.09 -3.90 4.75
N ALA A 13 -5.08 -4.68 5.14
CA ALA A 13 -5.57 -5.78 4.32
C ALA A 13 -6.14 -5.26 3.00
N LYS A 14 -6.87 -4.15 3.06
CA LYS A 14 -7.44 -3.56 1.86
C LYS A 14 -6.33 -3.12 0.90
N TYR A 15 -5.33 -2.44 1.43
CA TYR A 15 -4.25 -1.94 0.57
C TYR A 15 -3.42 -3.08 -0.02
N GLN A 16 -3.20 -4.13 0.76
CA GLN A 16 -2.48 -5.29 0.24
C GLN A 16 -3.27 -5.98 -0.88
N ALA A 17 -4.58 -6.09 -0.69
CA ALA A 17 -5.43 -6.68 -1.74
C ALA A 17 -5.45 -5.81 -2.99
N ASP A 18 -5.59 -4.49 -2.81
CA ASP A 18 -5.56 -3.56 -3.93
C ASP A 18 -4.24 -3.64 -4.68
N LYS A 19 -3.15 -3.73 -3.93
CA LYS A 19 -1.82 -3.83 -4.53
C LYS A 19 -1.70 -5.10 -5.37
N LEU A 20 -2.17 -6.21 -4.84
CA LEU A 20 -2.11 -7.47 -5.56
C LEU A 20 -2.89 -7.40 -6.88
N VAL A 21 -4.06 -6.78 -6.84
CA VAL A 21 -4.86 -6.62 -8.06
C VAL A 21 -4.08 -5.82 -9.11
N VAL A 22 -3.51 -4.70 -8.70
CA VAL A 22 -2.79 -3.85 -9.65
C VAL A 22 -1.55 -4.57 -10.17
N GLN A 23 -0.80 -5.26 -9.30
CA GLN A 23 0.38 -6.00 -9.72
C GLN A 23 0.02 -7.09 -10.71
N THR A 24 -1.09 -7.78 -10.46
CA THR A 24 -1.57 -8.82 -11.38
C THR A 24 -1.89 -8.22 -12.74
N ASN A 25 -2.54 -7.07 -12.75
CA ASN A 25 -2.88 -6.41 -14.00
C ASN A 25 -1.64 -5.93 -14.74
N ILE A 26 -0.66 -5.40 -14.02
CA ILE A 26 0.60 -4.98 -14.63
C ILE A 26 1.29 -6.16 -15.28
N THR A 27 1.40 -7.26 -14.55
CA THR A 27 2.04 -8.45 -15.06
C THR A 27 1.32 -8.97 -16.30
N ASN A 28 0.00 -8.98 -16.25
CA ASN A 28 -0.81 -9.44 -17.37
C ASN A 28 -0.58 -8.57 -18.60
N TYR A 29 -0.57 -7.26 -18.42
CA TYR A 29 -0.33 -6.34 -19.54
C TYR A 29 1.06 -6.53 -20.13
N PHE A 30 2.07 -6.63 -19.28
CA PHE A 30 3.44 -6.78 -19.76
C PHE A 30 3.63 -8.09 -20.52
N ASN A 31 3.02 -9.16 -20.01
CA ASN A 31 3.18 -10.47 -20.63
C ASN A 31 2.41 -10.60 -21.93
N ASN A 32 1.32 -9.86 -22.06
CA ASN A 32 0.43 -9.98 -23.21
C ASN A 32 0.49 -8.78 -24.14
N SER A 33 1.41 -7.87 -23.90
CA SER A 33 1.49 -6.64 -24.69
C SER A 33 1.82 -6.94 -26.16
N VAL A 34 2.50 -8.03 -26.42
CA VAL A 34 2.84 -8.41 -27.79
C VAL A 34 1.58 -8.65 -28.61
N GLY A 35 0.55 -9.25 -27.96
CA GLY A 35 -0.71 -9.53 -28.63
C GLY A 35 -1.58 -8.31 -28.83
N VAL A 36 -1.27 -7.22 -28.14
CA VAL A 36 -2.03 -5.97 -28.26
C VAL A 36 -1.16 -4.87 -28.84
N GLY A 37 -0.16 -5.26 -29.58
CA GLY A 37 0.84 -4.31 -30.09
C GLY A 37 0.29 -3.25 -31.01
N GLU A 38 -0.94 -3.39 -31.47
CA GLU A 38 -1.53 -2.38 -32.33
C GLU A 38 -2.24 -1.28 -31.59
N HIS A 39 -2.33 -1.42 -30.27
CA HIS A 39 -2.97 -0.39 -29.48
C HIS A 39 -1.98 0.70 -29.15
N PRO A 40 -2.20 1.92 -29.66
CA PRO A 40 -1.27 3.01 -29.36
C PRO A 40 -1.32 3.40 -27.91
N ASP A 41 -2.33 2.93 -27.16
CA ASP A 41 -2.57 3.36 -25.79
C ASP A 41 -1.99 2.42 -24.75
N ILE A 42 -1.24 1.41 -25.17
CA ILE A 42 -0.73 0.45 -24.19
C ILE A 42 0.19 1.12 -23.17
N ILE A 43 0.98 2.09 -23.62
CA ILE A 43 1.87 2.82 -22.72
C ILE A 43 1.05 3.65 -21.73
N THR A 44 0.00 4.29 -22.22
CA THR A 44 -0.88 5.07 -21.34
C THR A 44 -1.53 4.18 -20.31
N GLU A 45 -1.99 2.99 -20.72
CA GLU A 45 -2.63 2.07 -19.77
C GLU A 45 -1.64 1.56 -18.74
N CYS A 46 -0.43 1.23 -19.16
CA CYS A 46 0.59 0.81 -18.23
C CYS A 46 0.96 1.93 -17.25
N ASP A 47 1.02 3.15 -17.75
CA ASP A 47 1.31 4.31 -16.91
C ASP A 47 0.24 4.49 -15.83
N LYS A 48 -1.02 4.29 -16.21
CA LYS A 48 -2.11 4.37 -15.22
C LYS A 48 -1.96 3.30 -14.15
N LEU A 49 -1.57 2.10 -14.55
CA LEU A 49 -1.36 1.03 -13.58
C LEU A 49 -0.23 1.36 -12.61
N ILE A 50 0.84 1.93 -13.15
CA ILE A 50 1.98 2.36 -12.32
C ILE A 50 1.53 3.46 -11.36
N ASP A 51 0.73 4.43 -11.84
CA ASP A 51 0.18 5.47 -10.98
C ASP A 51 -0.61 4.87 -9.83
N ASN A 52 -1.46 3.89 -10.15
CA ASN A 52 -2.27 3.25 -9.13
C ASN A 52 -1.39 2.53 -8.10
N LEU A 53 -0.38 1.83 -8.57
CA LEU A 53 0.53 1.12 -7.68
C LEU A 53 1.28 2.09 -6.77
N ALA A 54 1.75 3.18 -7.35
CA ALA A 54 2.46 4.19 -6.58
C ALA A 54 1.56 4.79 -5.49
N ALA A 55 0.29 5.04 -5.83
CA ALA A 55 -0.65 5.58 -4.87
C ALA A 55 -0.89 4.58 -3.73
N ILE A 56 -1.04 3.30 -4.07
CA ILE A 56 -1.28 2.27 -3.07
C ILE A 56 -0.07 2.13 -2.16
N ASP A 57 1.13 2.08 -2.74
CA ASP A 57 2.35 2.00 -1.94
C ASP A 57 2.49 3.22 -1.04
N GLY A 58 2.09 4.38 -1.53
CA GLY A 58 2.09 5.58 -0.70
C GLY A 58 1.16 5.46 0.48
N LYS A 59 -0.04 4.89 0.27
CA LYS A 59 -0.99 4.68 1.35
C LYS A 59 -0.44 3.70 2.37
N ILE A 60 0.20 2.64 1.92
CA ILE A 60 0.80 1.66 2.83
C ILE A 60 1.88 2.34 3.67
N GLN A 61 2.72 3.14 3.03
CA GLN A 61 3.78 3.84 3.74
C GLN A 61 3.21 4.79 4.79
N VAL A 62 2.17 5.53 4.42
CA VAL A 62 1.52 6.44 5.37
C VAL A 62 0.96 5.67 6.55
N LEU A 63 0.31 4.54 6.27
CA LEU A 63 -0.26 3.72 7.33
C LEU A 63 0.83 3.20 8.25
N GLU A 64 1.95 2.74 7.69
CA GLU A 64 3.07 2.27 8.49
C GLU A 64 3.66 3.38 9.35
N ASP A 65 3.72 4.58 8.81
CA ASP A 65 4.20 5.73 9.56
C ASP A 65 3.27 6.04 10.74
N ILE A 66 1.97 5.92 10.53
CA ILE A 66 1.01 6.13 11.60
C ILE A 66 1.18 5.08 12.69
N VAL A 67 1.31 3.82 12.29
CA VAL A 67 1.51 2.73 13.25
C VAL A 67 2.79 2.95 14.04
N SER A 68 3.85 3.34 13.36
CA SER A 68 5.12 3.63 13.99
C SER A 68 4.98 4.73 15.03
N SER A 69 4.25 5.78 14.68
CA SER A 69 4.02 6.90 15.59
C SER A 69 3.27 6.47 16.83
N ILE A 70 2.25 5.65 16.65
CA ILE A 70 1.45 5.15 17.77
C ILE A 70 2.34 4.29 18.68
N ASN A 71 3.10 3.39 18.10
CA ASN A 71 3.97 2.50 18.88
C ASN A 71 5.05 3.28 19.59
N LYS A 72 5.60 4.28 18.94
CA LYS A 72 6.64 5.10 19.54
C LYS A 72 6.11 5.87 20.73
N ALA A 73 4.91 6.42 20.61
CA ALA A 73 4.31 7.14 21.71
C ALA A 73 4.07 6.22 22.90
N ALA A 74 3.62 5.00 22.63
CA ALA A 74 3.41 4.02 23.69
C ALA A 74 4.72 3.65 24.36
N ASP A 75 5.77 3.42 23.55
CA ASP A 75 7.09 3.09 24.08
C ASP A 75 7.65 4.22 24.93
N ASN A 76 7.52 5.44 24.45
CA ASN A 76 8.02 6.58 25.20
C ASN A 76 7.33 6.72 26.54
N SER A 77 6.01 6.50 26.56
CA SER A 77 5.25 6.52 27.80
C SER A 77 5.77 5.48 28.77
N GLU A 78 5.96 4.26 28.29
CA GLU A 78 6.44 3.18 29.12
C GLU A 78 7.87 3.44 29.59
N SER A 79 8.69 3.94 28.71
CA SER A 79 10.06 4.25 29.05
C SER A 79 10.13 5.28 30.17
N SER A 80 9.30 6.31 30.06
CA SER A 80 9.24 7.34 31.08
C SER A 80 8.89 6.75 32.43
N ASN A 81 7.92 5.86 32.44
CA ASN A 81 7.50 5.23 33.68
C ASN A 81 8.58 4.35 34.26
N ASN A 82 9.31 3.66 33.41
CA ASN A 82 10.30 2.71 33.87
C ASN A 82 11.59 3.37 34.34
N ARG A 83 11.75 4.61 34.01
CA ARG A 83 12.99 5.29 34.38
C ARG A 83 13.03 5.75 35.80
N LYS A 84 11.95 5.56 36.49
CA LYS A 84 11.94 5.91 37.88
C LYS A 84 12.74 4.97 38.71
#